data_b349f4a35f1057ad53e1a8917662db30
#
_entry.id   b349f4a35f1057ad53e1a8917662db30
#
_cell.length_a   1.000
_cell.length_b   1.000
_cell.length_c   1.000
_cell.angle_alpha   90.00
_cell.angle_beta   90.00
_cell.angle_gamma   90.00
#
_symmetry.space_group_name_H-M   'P 1'
#
loop_
_entity.id
_entity.type
_entity.pdbx_description
1 polymer ?
#
loop_
_entity_poly.entity_id
_entity_poly.type
_entity_poly.pdbx_seq_one_letter_code
_entity_poly.pdbx_strand_id
1 'polypeptide(L)'
;SPLDDGSAFAGPIYATDIFESGARIPASKFHVIGIEGEIAFRINRDLPAQDQPYRRDDIQASIAEMFPLIELVDTRMVDGMEQSATLKMADNQSNYGIVIGAASSKNWNDVNATTAEVHLTVNGQSLFSGTSSSPIADMFDLMAGTANSCAKYDRPVRAGDIITTGSCTGIAFIEPGSNVVLDFLEIGQVEVSFPQS
;
A
#
# COMPACT_ATOMS: atom_id res chain seq x y z
N SER A 1 3.57 7.28 4.55
CA SER A 1 3.35 7.62 5.99
C SER A 1 3.35 9.13 6.19
N PRO A 2 2.50 9.68 7.05
CA PRO A 2 2.54 11.10 7.40
C PRO A 2 3.84 11.43 8.16
N LEU A 3 4.36 12.64 7.96
CA LEU A 3 5.49 13.21 8.68
C LEU A 3 5.01 14.31 9.64
N ASP A 4 5.85 14.66 10.63
CA ASP A 4 5.50 15.64 11.68
C ASP A 4 5.18 17.05 11.13
N ASP A 5 5.65 17.38 9.93
CA ASP A 5 5.38 18.65 9.25
C ASP A 5 4.13 18.65 8.37
N GLY A 6 3.33 17.57 8.44
CA GLY A 6 2.12 17.38 7.61
C GLY A 6 2.41 16.93 6.19
N SER A 7 3.66 16.70 5.80
CA SER A 7 4.01 16.05 4.56
C SER A 7 3.84 14.53 4.67
N ALA A 8 3.81 13.84 3.54
CA ALA A 8 3.80 12.39 3.51
C ALA A 8 5.13 11.86 2.97
N PHE A 9 5.65 10.81 3.58
CA PHE A 9 6.71 10.04 2.96
C PHE A 9 6.14 9.29 1.76
N ALA A 10 6.76 9.49 0.61
CA ALA A 10 6.44 8.76 -0.61
C ALA A 10 7.72 8.10 -1.15
N GLY A 11 7.69 6.79 -1.29
CA GLY A 11 8.72 6.01 -1.94
C GLY A 11 8.19 5.44 -3.26
N PRO A 12 9.04 5.24 -4.29
CA PRO A 12 8.60 4.68 -5.56
C PRO A 12 8.32 3.18 -5.41
N ILE A 13 7.22 2.74 -6.03
CA ILE A 13 6.96 1.33 -6.31
C ILE A 13 7.20 1.13 -7.80
N TYR A 14 8.14 0.24 -8.15
CA TYR A 14 8.51 0.04 -9.55
C TYR A 14 7.49 -0.85 -10.26
N ALA A 15 7.23 -0.56 -11.54
CA ALA A 15 6.26 -1.32 -12.33
C ALA A 15 6.56 -2.83 -12.42
N THR A 16 7.83 -3.21 -12.29
CA THR A 16 8.27 -4.62 -12.22
C THR A 16 7.85 -5.34 -10.94
N ASP A 17 7.50 -4.59 -9.90
CA ASP A 17 7.21 -5.08 -8.55
C ASP A 17 5.72 -4.89 -8.21
N ILE A 18 4.90 -4.63 -9.24
CA ILE A 18 3.44 -4.59 -9.15
C ILE A 18 2.90 -5.91 -9.73
N PHE A 19 2.21 -6.68 -8.91
CA PHE A 19 1.64 -7.97 -9.25
C PHE A 19 0.11 -7.91 -9.18
N GLU A 20 -0.55 -8.75 -9.97
CA GLU A 20 -1.99 -8.94 -9.90
C GLU A 20 -2.36 -10.03 -8.87
N SER A 21 -3.58 -9.98 -8.35
CA SER A 21 -4.13 -11.02 -7.47
C SER A 21 -4.01 -12.41 -8.09
N GLY A 22 -3.65 -13.40 -7.29
CA GLY A 22 -3.32 -14.76 -7.73
C GLY A 22 -1.84 -14.95 -8.10
N ALA A 23 -1.01 -13.92 -7.95
CA ALA A 23 0.42 -14.04 -8.22
C ALA A 23 1.10 -15.15 -7.40
N ARG A 24 2.07 -15.79 -8.03
CA ARG A 24 2.93 -16.81 -7.41
C ARG A 24 4.36 -16.28 -7.40
N ILE A 25 4.81 -15.78 -6.27
CA ILE A 25 6.13 -15.14 -6.13
C ILE A 25 7.06 -16.08 -5.37
N PRO A 26 8.13 -16.60 -6.00
CA PRO A 26 9.03 -17.51 -5.31
C PRO A 26 9.57 -16.93 -4.00
N ALA A 27 9.46 -17.67 -2.91
CA ALA A 27 9.96 -17.25 -1.60
C ALA A 27 11.46 -16.97 -1.59
N SER A 28 12.21 -17.60 -2.50
CA SER A 28 13.65 -17.38 -2.67
C SER A 28 14.04 -15.98 -3.13
N LYS A 29 13.06 -15.13 -3.52
CA LYS A 29 13.30 -13.71 -3.84
C LYS A 29 13.38 -12.82 -2.62
N PHE A 30 13.01 -13.32 -1.44
CA PHE A 30 12.91 -12.55 -0.21
C PHE A 30 13.97 -12.99 0.81
N HIS A 31 14.43 -12.05 1.61
CA HIS A 31 15.16 -12.33 2.85
C HIS A 31 14.19 -12.60 3.98
N VAL A 32 13.14 -11.79 4.08
CA VAL A 32 11.99 -12.00 4.96
C VAL A 32 10.71 -11.75 4.16
N ILE A 33 9.67 -12.50 4.41
CA ILE A 33 8.38 -12.29 3.72
C ILE A 33 7.46 -11.59 4.70
N GLY A 34 7.41 -10.27 4.62
CA GLY A 34 6.46 -9.45 5.33
C GLY A 34 5.27 -9.11 4.44
N ILE A 35 4.09 -9.02 5.03
CA ILE A 35 2.85 -8.66 4.35
C ILE A 35 2.06 -7.64 5.16
N GLU A 36 1.45 -6.68 4.47
CA GLU A 36 0.52 -5.71 5.03
C GLU A 36 -0.71 -5.57 4.15
N GLY A 37 -1.88 -5.44 4.76
CA GLY A 37 -3.12 -5.18 4.03
C GLY A 37 -3.38 -3.69 3.94
N GLU A 38 -3.61 -3.17 2.73
CA GLU A 38 -3.81 -1.76 2.45
C GLU A 38 -5.01 -1.51 1.51
N ILE A 39 -5.47 -0.26 1.50
CA ILE A 39 -6.35 0.27 0.46
C ILE A 39 -5.50 1.11 -0.49
N ALA A 40 -5.72 1.00 -1.79
CA ALA A 40 -4.97 1.74 -2.77
C ALA A 40 -5.84 2.32 -3.87
N PHE A 41 -5.30 3.34 -4.56
CA PHE A 41 -6.01 4.09 -5.57
C PHE A 41 -5.16 4.25 -6.83
N ARG A 42 -5.79 4.06 -8.00
CA ARG A 42 -5.19 4.41 -9.30
C ARG A 42 -5.61 5.81 -9.70
N ILE A 43 -4.65 6.59 -10.16
CA ILE A 43 -4.84 8.00 -10.56
C ILE A 43 -5.21 8.06 -12.06
N ASN A 44 -6.16 8.93 -12.42
CA ASN A 44 -6.67 9.06 -13.80
C ASN A 44 -6.03 10.21 -14.60
N ARG A 45 -5.27 11.10 -13.97
CA ARG A 45 -4.64 12.25 -14.61
C ARG A 45 -3.29 12.58 -13.97
N ASP A 46 -2.42 13.27 -14.70
CA ASP A 46 -1.17 13.79 -14.14
C ASP A 46 -1.45 14.85 -13.07
N LEU A 47 -0.62 14.84 -12.02
CA LEU A 47 -0.62 15.81 -10.93
C LEU A 47 0.74 16.54 -10.90
N PRO A 48 1.00 17.46 -11.87
CA PRO A 48 2.26 18.19 -11.95
C PRO A 48 2.44 19.20 -10.81
N ALA A 49 3.64 19.72 -10.65
CA ALA A 49 3.89 20.84 -9.77
C ALA A 49 3.02 22.06 -10.17
N GLN A 50 2.44 22.73 -9.19
CA GLN A 50 1.60 23.91 -9.37
C GLN A 50 1.78 24.89 -8.19
N ASP A 51 1.34 26.15 -8.38
CA ASP A 51 1.52 27.21 -7.39
C ASP A 51 0.76 26.96 -6.08
N GLN A 52 -0.42 26.34 -6.18
CA GLN A 52 -1.21 25.97 -5.02
C GLN A 52 -1.08 24.47 -4.75
N PRO A 53 -0.89 24.04 -3.50
CA PRO A 53 -0.81 22.62 -3.19
C PRO A 53 -2.13 21.91 -3.51
N TYR A 54 -2.03 20.67 -3.96
CA TYR A 54 -3.18 19.77 -4.09
C TYR A 54 -3.86 19.58 -2.75
N ARG A 55 -5.18 19.54 -2.78
CA ARG A 55 -6.05 19.33 -1.64
C ARG A 55 -6.89 18.07 -1.85
N ARG A 56 -7.57 17.64 -0.82
CA ARG A 56 -8.48 16.51 -0.80
C ARG A 56 -9.36 16.42 -2.05
N ASP A 57 -10.07 17.49 -2.39
CA ASP A 57 -11.02 17.49 -3.52
C ASP A 57 -10.33 17.28 -4.89
N ASP A 58 -9.10 17.81 -5.04
CA ASP A 58 -8.28 17.61 -6.24
C ASP A 58 -7.93 16.14 -6.41
N ILE A 59 -7.60 15.48 -5.30
CA ILE A 59 -7.27 14.05 -5.27
C ILE A 59 -8.52 13.22 -5.57
N GLN A 60 -9.63 13.47 -4.91
CA GLN A 60 -10.88 12.74 -5.17
C GLN A 60 -11.29 12.82 -6.63
N ALA A 61 -11.13 13.99 -7.28
CA ALA A 61 -11.38 14.19 -8.70
C ALA A 61 -10.37 13.50 -9.63
N SER A 62 -9.23 13.05 -9.09
CA SER A 62 -8.17 12.39 -9.85
C SER A 62 -8.13 10.86 -9.68
N ILE A 63 -9.05 10.27 -8.95
CA ILE A 63 -9.14 8.82 -8.76
C ILE A 63 -9.85 8.17 -9.96
N ALA A 64 -9.24 7.09 -10.47
CA ALA A 64 -9.85 6.21 -11.45
C ALA A 64 -10.48 4.99 -10.78
N GLU A 65 -9.74 4.35 -9.86
CA GLU A 65 -10.08 3.08 -9.25
C GLU A 65 -9.62 3.04 -7.79
N MET A 66 -10.33 2.27 -6.98
CA MET A 66 -9.93 1.85 -5.64
C MET A 66 -9.88 0.32 -5.60
N PHE A 67 -8.92 -0.25 -4.90
CA PHE A 67 -8.77 -1.70 -4.79
C PHE A 67 -8.08 -2.11 -3.48
N PRO A 68 -8.33 -3.35 -3.01
CA PRO A 68 -7.56 -3.93 -1.92
C PRO A 68 -6.15 -4.25 -2.40
N LEU A 69 -5.17 -4.15 -1.53
CA LEU A 69 -3.77 -4.35 -1.86
C LEU A 69 -3.06 -5.11 -0.73
N ILE A 70 -2.16 -6.03 -1.09
CA ILE A 70 -1.15 -6.57 -0.17
C ILE A 70 0.18 -5.89 -0.49
N GLU A 71 0.73 -5.14 0.46
CA GLU A 71 2.12 -4.70 0.39
C GLU A 71 3.03 -5.87 0.77
N LEU A 72 4.07 -6.05 -0.04
CA LEU A 72 5.14 -7.02 0.17
C LEU A 72 6.31 -6.29 0.82
N VAL A 73 6.68 -6.73 2.01
CA VAL A 73 7.74 -6.11 2.80
C VAL A 73 8.95 -7.02 2.85
N ASP A 74 10.10 -6.48 2.48
CA ASP A 74 11.41 -7.10 2.60
C ASP A 74 12.46 -6.00 2.81
N THR A 75 13.65 -6.35 3.22
CA THR A 75 14.73 -5.39 3.47
C THR A 75 15.99 -5.75 2.70
N ARG A 76 16.69 -4.74 2.21
CA ARG A 76 18.01 -4.88 1.56
C ARG A 76 19.17 -4.77 2.57
N MET A 77 18.86 -4.66 3.86
CA MET A 77 19.84 -4.51 4.93
C MET A 77 19.87 -5.74 5.84
N VAL A 78 21.05 -6.10 6.34
CA VAL A 78 21.18 -7.07 7.43
C VAL A 78 20.47 -6.52 8.66
N ASP A 79 19.63 -7.35 9.29
CA ASP A 79 18.78 -6.97 10.42
C ASP A 79 17.95 -5.69 10.16
N GLY A 80 17.55 -5.49 8.88
CA GLY A 80 16.91 -4.25 8.42
C GLY A 80 15.61 -3.93 9.13
N MET A 81 14.87 -4.95 9.59
CA MET A 81 13.63 -4.76 10.33
C MET A 81 13.85 -4.17 11.75
N GLU A 82 15.06 -4.28 12.28
CA GLU A 82 15.47 -3.74 13.58
C GLU A 82 16.20 -2.38 13.46
N GLN A 83 16.45 -1.93 12.22
CA GLN A 83 17.16 -0.67 11.97
C GLN A 83 16.33 0.57 12.34
N SER A 84 17.01 1.71 12.49
CA SER A 84 16.36 2.99 12.78
C SER A 84 15.35 3.38 11.70
N ALA A 85 14.36 4.21 12.05
CA ALA A 85 13.36 4.73 11.11
C ALA A 85 14.02 5.41 9.89
N THR A 86 15.11 6.16 10.09
CA THR A 86 15.85 6.81 8.99
C THR A 86 16.45 5.80 8.01
N LEU A 87 16.99 4.69 8.49
CA LEU A 87 17.53 3.64 7.63
C LEU A 87 16.42 2.89 6.90
N LYS A 88 15.30 2.61 7.57
CA LYS A 88 14.12 2.04 6.92
C LYS A 88 13.58 2.96 5.82
N MET A 89 13.53 4.28 6.06
CA MET A 89 13.18 5.26 5.02
C MET A 89 14.16 5.21 3.83
N ALA A 90 15.46 5.12 4.09
CA ALA A 90 16.47 5.00 3.03
C ALA A 90 16.34 3.68 2.25
N ASP A 91 15.83 2.63 2.87
CA ASP A 91 15.48 1.34 2.28
C ASP A 91 14.05 1.32 1.72
N ASN A 92 13.55 2.46 1.28
CA ASN A 92 12.21 2.62 0.72
C ASN A 92 11.08 2.10 1.64
N GLN A 93 11.19 2.31 2.95
CA GLN A 93 10.27 1.77 3.96
C GLN A 93 10.19 0.23 3.97
N SER A 94 11.26 -0.44 3.51
CA SER A 94 11.30 -1.89 3.32
C SER A 94 10.28 -2.41 2.28
N ASN A 95 9.78 -1.57 1.41
CA ASN A 95 8.89 -1.99 0.33
C ASN A 95 9.65 -2.88 -0.67
N TYR A 96 9.12 -4.06 -0.95
CA TYR A 96 9.54 -4.95 -2.03
C TYR A 96 8.67 -4.78 -3.27
N GLY A 97 7.37 -4.58 -3.07
CA GLY A 97 6.39 -4.47 -4.14
C GLY A 97 4.97 -4.56 -3.60
N ILE A 98 4.02 -4.69 -4.51
CA ILE A 98 2.60 -4.77 -4.16
C ILE A 98 1.87 -5.82 -4.99
N VAL A 99 0.81 -6.40 -4.41
CA VAL A 99 -0.15 -7.24 -5.12
C VAL A 99 -1.49 -6.53 -5.09
N ILE A 100 -2.08 -6.24 -6.26
CA ILE A 100 -3.33 -5.51 -6.38
C ILE A 100 -4.51 -6.46 -6.63
N GLY A 101 -5.62 -6.21 -5.96
CA GLY A 101 -6.89 -6.88 -6.22
C GLY A 101 -7.67 -6.26 -7.37
N ALA A 102 -8.84 -6.79 -7.64
CA ALA A 102 -9.75 -6.20 -8.61
C ALA A 102 -10.25 -4.83 -8.14
N ALA A 103 -10.53 -3.93 -9.09
CA ALA A 103 -11.14 -2.65 -8.79
C ALA A 103 -12.49 -2.83 -8.08
N SER A 104 -12.68 -2.09 -6.99
CA SER A 104 -13.91 -2.12 -6.21
C SER A 104 -15.04 -1.39 -6.91
N SER A 105 -16.25 -1.93 -6.78
CA SER A 105 -17.47 -1.23 -7.19
C SER A 105 -17.99 -0.26 -6.12
N LYS A 106 -17.41 -0.26 -4.92
CA LYS A 106 -17.77 0.64 -3.82
C LYS A 106 -17.35 2.06 -4.17
N ASN A 107 -18.19 3.03 -3.84
CA ASN A 107 -17.80 4.43 -3.91
C ASN A 107 -16.74 4.72 -2.83
N TRP A 108 -15.56 5.16 -3.26
CA TRP A 108 -14.45 5.46 -2.34
C TRP A 108 -14.75 6.56 -1.33
N ASN A 109 -15.70 7.47 -1.62
CA ASN A 109 -16.12 8.49 -0.67
C ASN A 109 -16.88 7.92 0.55
N ASP A 110 -17.39 6.69 0.43
CA ASP A 110 -18.09 5.97 1.49
C ASP A 110 -17.16 5.01 2.27
N VAL A 111 -15.87 5.02 1.94
CA VAL A 111 -14.86 4.17 2.59
C VAL A 111 -14.01 4.99 3.56
N ASN A 112 -13.84 4.46 4.76
CA ASN A 112 -12.95 5.03 5.78
C ASN A 112 -11.94 3.96 6.21
N ALA A 113 -10.65 4.25 5.98
CA ALA A 113 -9.58 3.30 6.30
C ALA A 113 -9.54 2.91 7.78
N THR A 114 -9.95 3.80 8.70
CA THR A 114 -9.89 3.53 10.15
C THR A 114 -11.02 2.64 10.65
N THR A 115 -12.09 2.47 9.88
CA THR A 115 -13.27 1.68 10.26
C THR A 115 -13.58 0.55 9.30
N ALA A 116 -12.76 0.36 8.27
CA ALA A 116 -12.92 -0.73 7.32
C ALA A 116 -12.76 -2.08 8.02
N GLU A 117 -13.68 -3.00 7.77
CA GLU A 117 -13.55 -4.37 8.24
C GLU A 117 -12.65 -5.15 7.30
N VAL A 118 -11.61 -5.77 7.86
CA VAL A 118 -10.57 -6.46 7.10
C VAL A 118 -10.21 -7.80 7.74
N HIS A 119 -9.99 -8.79 6.89
CA HIS A 119 -9.56 -10.12 7.27
C HIS A 119 -8.31 -10.49 6.49
N LEU A 120 -7.25 -10.85 7.22
CA LEU A 120 -6.00 -11.36 6.65
C LEU A 120 -5.82 -12.80 7.09
N THR A 121 -5.73 -13.71 6.14
CA THR A 121 -5.54 -15.13 6.40
C THR A 121 -4.28 -15.65 5.70
N VAL A 122 -3.61 -16.58 6.35
CA VAL A 122 -2.46 -17.31 5.81
C VAL A 122 -2.71 -18.80 5.95
N ASN A 123 -2.66 -19.53 4.84
CA ASN A 123 -2.98 -20.97 4.77
C ASN A 123 -4.34 -21.29 5.41
N GLY A 124 -5.33 -20.39 5.27
CA GLY A 124 -6.66 -20.53 5.83
C GLY A 124 -6.77 -20.22 7.33
N GLN A 125 -5.68 -19.84 7.99
CA GLN A 125 -5.69 -19.40 9.40
C GLN A 125 -5.73 -17.88 9.46
N SER A 126 -6.60 -17.33 10.32
CA SER A 126 -6.71 -15.89 10.52
C SER A 126 -5.49 -15.34 11.26
N LEU A 127 -4.81 -14.37 10.66
CA LEU A 127 -3.77 -13.56 11.31
C LEU A 127 -4.34 -12.23 11.83
N PHE A 128 -5.30 -11.65 11.11
CA PHE A 128 -6.00 -10.44 11.49
C PHE A 128 -7.47 -10.56 11.10
N SER A 129 -8.37 -10.12 11.95
CA SER A 129 -9.81 -10.12 11.68
C SER A 129 -10.50 -9.06 12.53
N GLY A 130 -11.14 -8.11 11.88
CA GLY A 130 -11.90 -7.04 12.54
C GLY A 130 -11.67 -5.68 11.90
N THR A 131 -11.91 -4.65 12.68
CA THR A 131 -11.75 -3.26 12.24
C THR A 131 -10.28 -2.94 11.99
N SER A 132 -10.01 -2.24 10.92
CA SER A 132 -8.68 -1.78 10.51
C SER A 132 -7.92 -1.08 11.65
N SER A 133 -6.62 -1.35 11.73
CA SER A 133 -5.68 -0.67 12.64
C SER A 133 -5.01 0.56 12.01
N SER A 134 -5.49 1.03 10.85
CA SER A 134 -4.88 2.18 10.15
C SER A 134 -4.88 3.43 11.04
N PRO A 135 -3.73 4.11 11.18
CA PRO A 135 -3.66 5.40 11.86
C PRO A 135 -4.09 6.58 10.97
N ILE A 136 -4.40 6.31 9.69
CA ILE A 136 -4.68 7.34 8.68
C ILE A 136 -6.15 7.73 8.76
N ALA A 137 -6.43 8.88 9.34
CA ALA A 137 -7.78 9.40 9.50
C ALA A 137 -8.43 9.78 8.16
N ASP A 138 -7.65 10.29 7.22
CA ASP A 138 -8.12 10.66 5.87
C ASP A 138 -7.11 10.23 4.81
N MET A 139 -7.51 9.27 3.97
CA MET A 139 -6.69 8.75 2.87
C MET A 139 -6.43 9.80 1.80
N PHE A 140 -7.39 10.68 1.54
CA PHE A 140 -7.26 11.68 0.47
C PHE A 140 -6.33 12.82 0.87
N ASP A 141 -6.30 13.20 2.15
CA ASP A 141 -5.33 14.16 2.68
C ASP A 141 -3.92 13.58 2.63
N LEU A 142 -3.74 12.30 2.97
CA LEU A 142 -2.47 11.60 2.80
C LEU A 142 -2.01 11.59 1.33
N MET A 143 -2.91 11.27 0.40
CA MET A 143 -2.62 11.25 -1.04
C MET A 143 -2.29 12.64 -1.56
N ALA A 144 -2.95 13.70 -1.06
CA ALA A 144 -2.64 15.08 -1.39
C ALA A 144 -1.22 15.46 -0.92
N GLY A 145 -0.86 15.08 0.32
CA GLY A 145 0.49 15.22 0.84
C GLY A 145 1.52 14.49 -0.02
N THR A 146 1.20 13.28 -0.46
CA THR A 146 2.04 12.47 -1.37
C THR A 146 2.23 13.17 -2.71
N ALA A 147 1.16 13.63 -3.36
CA ALA A 147 1.22 14.32 -4.64
C ALA A 147 2.06 15.60 -4.55
N ASN A 148 1.87 16.41 -3.51
CA ASN A 148 2.62 17.62 -3.26
C ASN A 148 4.11 17.32 -3.01
N SER A 149 4.41 16.29 -2.25
CA SER A 149 5.78 15.86 -1.96
C SER A 149 6.49 15.39 -3.24
N CYS A 150 5.84 14.53 -4.03
CA CYS A 150 6.36 14.04 -5.31
C CYS A 150 6.63 15.18 -6.29
N ALA A 151 5.70 16.14 -6.41
CA ALA A 151 5.85 17.31 -7.28
C ALA A 151 7.04 18.20 -6.85
N LYS A 152 7.25 18.38 -5.55
CA LYS A 152 8.37 19.14 -4.98
C LYS A 152 9.74 18.57 -5.37
N TYR A 153 9.83 17.25 -5.55
CA TYR A 153 11.07 16.55 -5.92
C TYR A 153 11.16 16.25 -7.42
N ASP A 154 10.40 16.96 -8.25
CA ASP A 154 10.36 16.79 -9.71
C ASP A 154 10.00 15.35 -10.17
N ARG A 155 9.16 14.70 -9.38
CA ARG A 155 8.62 13.37 -9.65
C ARG A 155 7.10 13.35 -9.48
N PRO A 156 6.38 14.15 -10.27
CA PRO A 156 4.93 14.27 -10.12
C PRO A 156 4.23 12.92 -10.34
N VAL A 157 3.15 12.71 -9.61
CA VAL A 157 2.24 11.57 -9.83
C VAL A 157 1.62 11.69 -11.22
N ARG A 158 1.55 10.59 -11.95
CA ARG A 158 1.04 10.52 -13.32
C ARG A 158 -0.23 9.70 -13.42
N ALA A 159 -0.96 9.91 -14.50
CA ALA A 159 -2.09 9.04 -14.85
C ALA A 159 -1.64 7.58 -14.94
N GLY A 160 -2.36 6.70 -14.26
CA GLY A 160 -2.04 5.27 -14.15
C GLY A 160 -1.22 4.90 -12.91
N ASP A 161 -0.57 5.85 -12.24
CA ASP A 161 0.15 5.57 -11.00
C ASP A 161 -0.81 5.10 -9.89
N ILE A 162 -0.27 4.25 -9.02
CA ILE A 162 -0.96 3.73 -7.84
C ILE A 162 -0.40 4.41 -6.60
N ILE A 163 -1.28 4.88 -5.74
CA ILE A 163 -0.94 5.41 -4.41
C ILE A 163 -1.51 4.45 -3.37
N THR A 164 -0.64 3.94 -2.50
CA THR A 164 -1.02 3.15 -1.33
C THR A 164 -1.24 4.06 -0.13
N THR A 165 -2.08 3.66 0.81
CA THR A 165 -2.50 4.54 1.90
C THR A 165 -2.02 4.12 3.29
N GLY A 166 -1.15 3.11 3.35
CA GLY A 166 -0.60 2.61 4.59
C GLY A 166 -1.42 1.48 5.21
N SER A 167 -0.76 0.73 6.07
CA SER A 167 -1.25 -0.52 6.61
C SER A 167 -2.55 -0.41 7.39
N CYS A 168 -3.50 -1.29 7.07
CA CYS A 168 -4.75 -1.49 7.79
C CYS A 168 -4.67 -2.70 8.76
N THR A 169 -3.68 -3.57 8.62
CA THR A 169 -3.55 -4.81 9.39
C THR A 169 -2.33 -4.84 10.31
N GLY A 170 -1.41 -3.88 10.14
CA GLY A 170 -0.04 -4.03 10.62
C GLY A 170 0.74 -5.06 9.79
N ILE A 171 2.04 -5.12 10.03
CA ILE A 171 2.92 -6.06 9.35
C ILE A 171 2.82 -7.45 9.98
N ALA A 172 2.73 -8.48 9.15
CA ALA A 172 2.86 -9.88 9.55
C ALA A 172 3.99 -10.54 8.75
N PHE A 173 4.84 -11.32 9.43
CA PHE A 173 5.88 -12.12 8.78
C PHE A 173 5.40 -13.55 8.60
N ILE A 174 5.65 -14.11 7.42
CA ILE A 174 5.15 -15.44 7.03
C ILE A 174 6.27 -16.32 6.48
N GLU A 175 6.02 -17.62 6.46
CA GLU A 175 7.00 -18.62 6.04
C GLU A 175 6.89 -18.93 4.53
N PRO A 176 8.00 -19.38 3.89
CA PRO A 176 7.96 -19.97 2.56
C PRO A 176 6.90 -21.07 2.44
N GLY A 177 6.17 -21.09 1.32
CA GLY A 177 5.06 -22.01 1.10
C GLY A 177 3.69 -21.45 1.50
N SER A 178 3.62 -20.21 1.99
CA SER A 178 2.38 -19.57 2.41
C SER A 178 1.50 -19.16 1.25
N ASN A 179 0.17 -19.26 1.48
CA ASN A 179 -0.87 -18.67 0.65
C ASN A 179 -1.59 -17.63 1.49
N VAL A 180 -1.65 -16.40 0.99
CA VAL A 180 -2.22 -15.24 1.69
C VAL A 180 -3.49 -14.80 0.99
N VAL A 181 -4.51 -14.52 1.78
CA VAL A 181 -5.75 -13.89 1.32
C VAL A 181 -6.05 -12.71 2.22
N LEU A 182 -6.21 -11.55 1.63
CA LEU A 182 -6.69 -10.34 2.26
C LEU A 182 -8.08 -10.03 1.73
N ASP A 183 -9.04 -9.80 2.62
CA ASP A 183 -10.43 -9.47 2.31
C ASP A 183 -10.86 -8.22 3.08
N PHE A 184 -11.06 -7.13 2.37
CA PHE A 184 -11.81 -5.99 2.88
C PHE A 184 -13.27 -6.18 2.51
N LEU A 185 -14.13 -6.46 3.48
CA LEU A 185 -15.52 -6.92 3.29
C LEU A 185 -16.35 -6.04 2.33
N GLU A 186 -16.07 -4.75 2.27
CA GLU A 186 -16.80 -3.82 1.41
C GLU A 186 -16.04 -3.40 0.15
N ILE A 187 -14.74 -3.71 0.05
CA ILE A 187 -13.88 -3.23 -1.04
C ILE A 187 -13.57 -4.37 -2.01
N GLY A 188 -13.23 -5.55 -1.47
CA GLY A 188 -12.89 -6.73 -2.25
C GLY A 188 -11.71 -7.50 -1.68
N GLN A 189 -11.28 -8.50 -2.45
CA GLN A 189 -10.30 -9.48 -2.03
C GLN A 189 -9.05 -9.44 -2.93
N VAL A 190 -7.90 -9.77 -2.35
CA VAL A 190 -6.63 -9.98 -3.06
C VAL A 190 -5.89 -11.17 -2.46
N GLU A 191 -5.21 -11.94 -3.31
CA GLU A 191 -4.48 -13.13 -2.89
C GLU A 191 -3.10 -13.22 -3.54
N VAL A 192 -2.16 -13.86 -2.82
CA VAL A 192 -0.81 -14.14 -3.30
C VAL A 192 -0.28 -15.42 -2.67
N SER A 193 0.60 -16.11 -3.39
CA SER A 193 1.28 -17.30 -2.87
C SER A 193 2.79 -17.19 -3.00
N PHE A 194 3.50 -17.79 -2.04
CA PHE A 194 4.96 -17.77 -1.94
C PHE A 194 5.52 -19.20 -2.00
N PRO A 195 5.51 -19.86 -3.15
CA PRO A 195 6.08 -21.20 -3.27
C PRO A 195 7.56 -21.21 -2.88
N GLN A 196 8.03 -22.36 -2.34
CA GLN A 196 9.44 -22.49 -1.92
C GLN A 196 10.42 -22.42 -3.10
N SER A 197 9.96 -22.78 -4.29
CA SER A 197 10.72 -22.73 -5.55
C SER A 197 9.77 -22.53 -6.75
#